data_cd3fc0f3a99ea6a75029bff44b96dffa
#
_entry.id   cd3fc0f3a99ea6a75029bff44b96dffa
#
_cell.length_a   1.000
_cell.length_b   1.000
_cell.length_c   1.000
_cell.angle_alpha   90.00
_cell.angle_beta   90.00
_cell.angle_gamma   90.00
#
_symmetry.space_group_name_H-M   'P 1'
#
loop_
_entity.id
_entity.type
_entity.pdbx_description
1 polymer ?
#
loop_
_entity_poly.entity_id
_entity_poly.type
_entity_poly.pdbx_seq_one_letter_code
_entity_poly.pdbx_strand_id
1 'polypeptide(L)'
;MMVIPGFYHGADREAEQAGFLREMTAFCGRADREGYTVTLEDFDNETSPIATIAGQKYFLDRISTVRITLDTGNYIYSCDDVLEALKTFDGKISHVHCKDRSLVPGTGEVLRAVDGTELYPSAVGSGCIPMETVVETMKAAGFDGCYVMEFFGSNDYAGMIEASAKWMKEKLA
;
A
#
# COMPACT_ATOMS: atom_id res chain seq x y z
N MET A 1 -0.39 4.37 13.24
CA MET A 1 -1.77 3.79 13.10
C MET A 1 -2.16 3.90 11.64
N MET A 2 -2.41 2.78 10.98
CA MET A 2 -2.87 2.73 9.60
C MET A 2 -4.40 2.87 9.54
N VAL A 3 -4.90 3.64 8.59
CA VAL A 3 -6.35 3.87 8.41
C VAL A 3 -6.73 3.92 6.93
N ILE A 4 -7.96 3.51 6.67
CA ILE A 4 -8.64 3.68 5.37
C ILE A 4 -9.78 4.67 5.62
N PRO A 5 -9.86 5.80 4.87
CA PRO A 5 -10.84 6.86 5.13
C PRO A 5 -12.30 6.40 5.01
N GLY A 6 -12.56 5.39 4.20
CA GLY A 6 -13.88 4.85 3.91
C GLY A 6 -13.97 4.36 2.47
N PHE A 7 -15.18 4.10 2.02
CA PHE A 7 -15.46 3.67 0.66
C PHE A 7 -16.56 4.55 0.06
N TYR A 8 -16.50 4.80 -1.24
CA TYR A 8 -17.58 5.48 -1.95
C TYR A 8 -18.82 4.59 -2.03
N HIS A 9 -19.96 5.15 -1.68
CA HIS A 9 -21.26 4.45 -1.70
C HIS A 9 -22.27 5.06 -2.69
N GLY A 10 -22.07 6.33 -3.03
CA GLY A 10 -22.99 7.08 -3.88
C GLY A 10 -22.41 7.44 -5.25
N ALA A 11 -23.22 8.18 -6.01
CA ALA A 11 -22.81 8.70 -7.31
C ALA A 11 -21.98 10.00 -7.21
N ASP A 12 -22.05 10.71 -6.08
CA ASP A 12 -21.32 11.96 -5.84
C ASP A 12 -20.02 11.69 -5.07
N ARG A 13 -19.05 11.11 -5.77
CA ARG A 13 -17.74 10.80 -5.19
C ARG A 13 -16.99 12.04 -4.70
N GLU A 14 -17.20 13.19 -5.32
CA GLU A 14 -16.53 14.44 -4.90
C GLU A 14 -17.03 14.90 -3.53
N ALA A 15 -18.33 14.91 -3.30
CA ALA A 15 -18.90 15.25 -2.00
C ALA A 15 -18.50 14.25 -0.91
N GLU A 16 -18.49 12.94 -1.23
CA GLU A 16 -18.03 11.91 -0.30
C GLU A 16 -16.54 12.07 0.04
N GLN A 17 -15.68 12.32 -0.95
CA GLN A 17 -14.25 12.55 -0.75
C GLN A 17 -13.98 13.78 0.12
N ALA A 18 -14.73 14.88 -0.08
CA ALA A 18 -14.65 16.05 0.78
C ALA A 18 -15.09 15.74 2.22
N GLY A 19 -16.08 14.87 2.39
CA GLY A 19 -16.51 14.32 3.68
C GLY A 19 -15.38 13.54 4.37
N PHE A 20 -14.79 12.58 3.67
CA PHE A 20 -13.65 11.80 4.16
C PHE A 20 -12.47 12.70 4.55
N LEU A 21 -12.15 13.71 3.73
CA LEU A 21 -11.09 14.65 4.05
C LEU A 21 -11.34 15.39 5.37
N ARG A 22 -12.56 15.88 5.59
CA ARG A 22 -12.93 16.58 6.82
C ARG A 22 -12.75 15.69 8.06
N GLU A 23 -13.28 14.46 8.01
CA GLU A 23 -13.17 13.50 9.12
C GLU A 23 -11.72 13.07 9.37
N MET A 24 -10.98 12.79 8.30
CA MET A 24 -9.56 12.45 8.40
C MET A 24 -8.71 13.59 8.94
N THR A 25 -8.99 14.83 8.57
CA THR A 25 -8.29 16.00 9.11
C THR A 25 -8.50 16.11 10.63
N ALA A 26 -9.75 15.94 11.09
CA ALA A 26 -10.07 15.96 12.52
C ALA A 26 -9.41 14.80 13.27
N PHE A 27 -9.45 13.60 12.69
CA PHE A 27 -8.84 12.40 13.28
C PHE A 27 -7.32 12.52 13.37
N CYS A 28 -6.63 12.88 12.27
CA CYS A 28 -5.18 13.04 12.24
C CYS A 28 -4.71 14.14 13.20
N GLY A 29 -5.45 15.26 13.30
CA GLY A 29 -5.12 16.32 14.25
C GLY A 29 -5.29 15.92 15.72
N ARG A 30 -6.20 14.98 16.03
CA ARG A 30 -6.31 14.40 17.38
C ARG A 30 -5.14 13.45 17.64
N ALA A 31 -4.89 12.51 16.72
CA ALA A 31 -3.83 11.53 16.84
C ALA A 31 -2.46 12.19 17.04
N ASP A 32 -2.18 13.24 16.28
CA ASP A 32 -0.93 14.00 16.36
C ASP A 32 -0.74 14.63 17.76
N ARG A 33 -1.79 15.23 18.35
CA ARG A 33 -1.72 15.77 19.72
C ARG A 33 -1.48 14.71 20.80
N GLU A 34 -1.85 13.47 20.52
CA GLU A 34 -1.64 12.32 21.40
C GLU A 34 -0.35 11.56 21.10
N GLY A 35 0.48 12.05 20.14
CA GLY A 35 1.77 11.47 19.77
C GLY A 35 1.69 10.27 18.83
N TYR A 36 0.56 10.08 18.13
CA TYR A 36 0.40 8.98 17.16
C TYR A 36 0.59 9.47 15.73
N THR A 37 1.38 8.73 14.96
CA THR A 37 1.45 8.90 13.51
C THR A 37 0.31 8.12 12.84
N VAL A 38 -0.44 8.81 11.99
CA VAL A 38 -1.49 8.20 11.14
C VAL A 38 -0.92 7.98 9.75
N THR A 39 -1.15 6.80 9.19
CA THR A 39 -0.75 6.47 7.80
C THR A 39 -1.97 6.06 6.97
N LEU A 40 -1.95 6.41 5.70
CA LEU A 40 -2.88 5.92 4.67
C LEU A 40 -2.19 4.82 3.89
N GLU A 41 -2.85 3.69 3.75
CA GLU A 41 -2.43 2.61 2.87
C GLU A 41 -3.26 2.64 1.58
N ASP A 42 -2.61 2.48 0.43
CA ASP A 42 -3.32 2.21 -0.82
C ASP A 42 -4.10 0.89 -0.71
N PHE A 43 -5.30 0.88 -1.28
CA PHE A 43 -6.22 -0.23 -1.06
C PHE A 43 -6.74 -0.78 -2.38
N ASP A 44 -6.68 -2.08 -2.54
CA ASP A 44 -7.06 -2.81 -3.75
C ASP A 44 -8.60 -2.92 -3.94
N ASN A 45 -9.26 -1.76 -3.91
CA ASN A 45 -10.69 -1.62 -4.14
C ASN A 45 -11.00 -0.29 -4.81
N GLU A 46 -11.62 -0.31 -5.99
CA GLU A 46 -11.96 0.88 -6.80
C GLU A 46 -12.93 1.86 -6.13
N THR A 47 -13.61 1.44 -5.07
CA THR A 47 -14.46 2.33 -4.27
C THR A 47 -13.69 3.02 -3.13
N SER A 48 -12.43 2.68 -2.93
CA SER A 48 -11.59 3.36 -1.95
C SER A 48 -11.09 4.70 -2.49
N PRO A 49 -11.20 5.80 -1.73
CA PRO A 49 -10.68 7.11 -2.14
C PRO A 49 -9.15 7.16 -2.20
N ILE A 50 -8.47 6.14 -1.68
CA ILE A 50 -7.01 6.01 -1.64
C ILE A 50 -6.50 4.80 -2.43
N ALA A 51 -7.31 4.25 -3.34
CA ALA A 51 -6.93 3.13 -4.19
C ALA A 51 -5.81 3.47 -5.20
N THR A 52 -5.53 4.74 -5.41
CA THR A 52 -4.55 5.23 -6.39
C THR A 52 -3.54 6.19 -5.75
N ILE A 53 -2.39 6.37 -6.42
CA ILE A 53 -1.41 7.42 -6.06
C ILE A 53 -2.08 8.79 -5.98
N ALA A 54 -2.93 9.14 -6.95
CA ALA A 54 -3.65 10.39 -6.98
C ALA A 54 -4.61 10.54 -5.79
N GLY A 55 -5.30 9.46 -5.41
CA GLY A 55 -6.18 9.42 -4.25
C GLY A 55 -5.43 9.64 -2.93
N GLN A 56 -4.33 8.91 -2.71
CA GLN A 56 -3.50 9.11 -1.52
C GLN A 56 -2.91 10.53 -1.47
N LYS A 57 -2.42 11.02 -2.61
CA LYS A 57 -1.87 12.37 -2.73
C LYS A 57 -2.90 13.45 -2.38
N TYR A 58 -4.17 13.26 -2.73
CA TYR A 58 -5.24 14.18 -2.38
C TYR A 58 -5.31 14.48 -0.88
N PHE A 59 -5.20 13.42 -0.04
CA PHE A 59 -5.19 13.56 1.42
C PHE A 59 -3.84 14.08 1.93
N LEU A 60 -2.75 13.58 1.40
CA LEU A 60 -1.39 13.94 1.82
C LEU A 60 -1.09 15.43 1.62
N ASP A 61 -1.58 16.02 0.52
CA ASP A 61 -1.40 17.44 0.23
C ASP A 61 -2.23 18.36 1.17
N ARG A 62 -3.28 17.80 1.82
CA ARG A 62 -4.23 18.57 2.62
C ARG A 62 -4.14 18.31 4.13
N ILE A 63 -3.49 17.22 4.53
CA ILE A 63 -3.31 16.83 5.94
C ILE A 63 -1.81 16.68 6.22
N SER A 64 -1.19 17.70 6.81
CA SER A 64 0.27 17.76 7.01
C SER A 64 0.82 16.67 7.92
N THR A 65 -0.01 16.14 8.84
CA THR A 65 0.37 15.14 9.85
C THR A 65 0.21 13.70 9.38
N VAL A 66 -0.44 13.46 8.22
CA VAL A 66 -0.60 12.12 7.67
C VAL A 66 0.67 11.65 6.96
N ARG A 67 0.91 10.36 6.99
CA ARG A 67 2.00 9.66 6.30
C ARG A 67 1.44 8.53 5.43
N ILE A 68 2.31 7.82 4.76
CA ILE A 68 1.97 6.69 3.89
C ILE A 68 2.45 5.37 4.53
N THR A 69 1.57 4.39 4.54
CA THR A 69 1.93 2.98 4.49
C THR A 69 1.96 2.60 3.02
N LEU A 70 3.12 2.24 2.51
CA LEU A 70 3.28 1.80 1.14
C LEU A 70 3.00 0.29 1.08
N ASP A 71 1.89 -0.14 0.52
CA ASP A 71 1.71 -1.54 0.14
C ASP A 71 2.23 -1.76 -1.28
N THR A 72 3.26 -2.58 -1.42
CA THR A 72 3.95 -2.74 -2.70
C THR A 72 3.12 -3.46 -3.76
N GLY A 73 2.14 -4.26 -3.37
CA GLY A 73 1.34 -5.10 -4.26
C GLY A 73 -0.08 -4.62 -4.52
N ASN A 74 -0.51 -3.48 -3.92
CA ASN A 74 -1.85 -2.95 -4.15
C ASN A 74 -1.90 -1.97 -5.32
N TYR A 75 -0.85 -1.20 -5.61
CA TYR A 75 -0.83 -0.23 -6.73
C TYR A 75 -1.15 -0.87 -8.08
N ILE A 76 -0.64 -2.07 -8.34
CA ILE A 76 -0.90 -2.80 -9.59
C ILE A 76 -2.40 -3.08 -9.81
N TYR A 77 -3.20 -3.17 -8.74
CA TYR A 77 -4.66 -3.33 -8.82
C TYR A 77 -5.31 -2.15 -9.55
N SER A 78 -4.86 -0.93 -9.25
CA SER A 78 -5.36 0.32 -9.84
C SER A 78 -4.59 0.73 -11.10
N CYS A 79 -3.73 -0.14 -11.65
CA CYS A 79 -2.84 0.14 -12.77
C CYS A 79 -1.83 1.26 -12.49
N ASP A 80 -1.53 1.51 -11.21
CA ASP A 80 -0.46 2.42 -10.78
C ASP A 80 0.86 1.66 -10.62
N ASP A 81 1.98 2.37 -10.71
CA ASP A 81 3.32 1.84 -10.55
C ASP A 81 3.87 2.14 -9.16
N VAL A 82 4.26 1.11 -8.42
CA VAL A 82 4.86 1.25 -7.08
C VAL A 82 6.14 2.10 -7.08
N LEU A 83 6.92 2.09 -8.15
CA LEU A 83 8.12 2.93 -8.26
C LEU A 83 7.77 4.42 -8.46
N GLU A 84 6.63 4.70 -9.09
CA GLU A 84 6.09 6.06 -9.15
C GLU A 84 5.56 6.49 -7.78
N ALA A 85 4.90 5.60 -7.05
CA ALA A 85 4.46 5.85 -5.68
C ALA A 85 5.64 6.19 -4.76
N LEU A 86 6.75 5.44 -4.83
CA LEU A 86 7.99 5.72 -4.09
C LEU A 86 8.49 7.14 -4.34
N LYS A 87 8.53 7.58 -5.59
CA LYS A 87 8.97 8.94 -5.96
C LYS A 87 8.00 10.00 -5.46
N THR A 88 6.69 9.74 -5.62
CA THR A 88 5.63 10.68 -5.25
C THR A 88 5.58 10.92 -3.74
N PHE A 89 5.83 9.86 -2.96
CA PHE A 89 5.73 9.89 -1.50
C PHE A 89 7.08 9.91 -0.78
N ASP A 90 8.15 10.30 -1.48
CA ASP A 90 9.48 10.42 -0.88
C ASP A 90 9.45 11.25 0.41
N GLY A 91 10.09 10.77 1.46
CA GLY A 91 10.10 11.38 2.80
C GLY A 91 8.74 11.36 3.53
N LYS A 92 7.70 10.71 2.97
CA LYS A 92 6.37 10.58 3.57
C LYS A 92 6.00 9.15 3.94
N ILE A 93 6.77 8.16 3.50
CA ILE A 93 6.55 6.76 3.81
C ILE A 93 7.06 6.50 5.24
N SER A 94 6.21 5.93 6.09
CA SER A 94 6.54 5.57 7.48
C SER A 94 6.43 4.08 7.76
N HIS A 95 5.83 3.32 6.85
CA HIS A 95 5.61 1.89 6.97
C HIS A 95 5.53 1.26 5.60
N VAL A 96 5.99 0.02 5.45
CA VAL A 96 5.95 -0.70 4.18
C VAL A 96 5.30 -2.07 4.39
N HIS A 97 4.23 -2.34 3.65
CA HIS A 97 3.71 -3.67 3.46
C HIS A 97 4.34 -4.29 2.22
N CYS A 98 5.14 -5.32 2.45
CA CYS A 98 5.78 -6.07 1.39
C CYS A 98 4.81 -7.14 0.89
N LYS A 99 4.04 -6.79 -0.12
CA LYS A 99 3.10 -7.66 -0.81
C LYS A 99 3.57 -7.85 -2.25
N ASP A 100 3.67 -9.08 -2.70
CA ASP A 100 4.03 -9.38 -4.08
C ASP A 100 2.86 -10.07 -4.79
N ARG A 101 2.78 -9.87 -6.09
CA ARG A 101 1.74 -10.43 -6.95
C ARG A 101 2.38 -11.16 -8.12
N SER A 102 1.70 -12.18 -8.61
CA SER A 102 2.10 -12.91 -9.82
C SER A 102 1.07 -12.69 -10.93
N LEU A 103 1.55 -12.57 -12.16
CA LEU A 103 0.74 -12.59 -13.37
C LEU A 103 0.61 -14.02 -13.94
N VAL A 104 1.33 -14.97 -13.35
CA VAL A 104 1.27 -16.39 -13.74
C VAL A 104 0.23 -17.08 -12.86
N PRO A 105 -0.74 -17.78 -13.44
CA PRO A 105 -1.71 -18.57 -12.70
C PRO A 105 -1.03 -19.50 -11.69
N GLY A 106 -1.46 -19.42 -10.45
CA GLY A 106 -0.94 -20.19 -9.33
C GLY A 106 -2.08 -20.75 -8.48
N THR A 107 -1.75 -21.16 -7.26
CA THR A 107 -2.74 -21.58 -6.27
C THR A 107 -3.18 -20.40 -5.43
N GLY A 108 -4.46 -20.31 -5.12
CA GLY A 108 -5.01 -19.25 -4.27
C GLY A 108 -6.12 -18.45 -4.96
N GLU A 109 -6.58 -17.41 -4.28
CA GLU A 109 -7.63 -16.54 -4.77
C GLU A 109 -7.08 -15.60 -5.85
N VAL A 110 -7.89 -15.38 -6.88
CA VAL A 110 -7.58 -14.44 -7.95
C VAL A 110 -8.17 -13.08 -7.61
N LEU A 111 -7.33 -12.06 -7.58
CA LEU A 111 -7.77 -10.66 -7.56
C LEU A 111 -7.78 -10.14 -9.00
N ARG A 112 -8.86 -9.49 -9.43
CA ARG A 112 -8.91 -8.84 -10.75
C ARG A 112 -8.65 -7.34 -10.58
N ALA A 113 -7.60 -6.87 -11.23
CA ALA A 113 -7.30 -5.45 -11.34
C ALA A 113 -8.39 -4.70 -12.13
N VAL A 114 -8.37 -3.37 -12.06
CA VAL A 114 -9.39 -2.53 -12.72
C VAL A 114 -9.40 -2.66 -14.25
N ASP A 115 -8.29 -3.07 -14.86
CA ASP A 115 -8.18 -3.34 -16.29
C ASP A 115 -8.52 -4.80 -16.68
N GLY A 116 -8.89 -5.62 -15.67
CA GLY A 116 -9.23 -7.04 -15.84
C GLY A 116 -8.04 -7.99 -15.72
N THR A 117 -6.82 -7.50 -15.51
CA THR A 117 -5.62 -8.33 -15.26
C THR A 117 -5.83 -9.21 -14.03
N GLU A 118 -5.53 -10.48 -14.14
CA GLU A 118 -5.57 -11.44 -13.04
C GLU A 118 -4.29 -11.40 -12.23
N LEU A 119 -4.43 -11.14 -10.93
CA LEU A 119 -3.33 -11.07 -9.97
C LEU A 119 -3.44 -12.25 -9.01
N TYR A 120 -2.36 -12.98 -8.85
CA TYR A 120 -2.26 -14.15 -7.98
C TYR A 120 -1.35 -13.87 -6.79
N PRO A 121 -1.55 -14.53 -5.64
CA PRO A 121 -0.63 -14.43 -4.50
C PRO A 121 0.78 -14.86 -4.89
N SER A 122 1.79 -14.17 -4.39
CA SER A 122 3.19 -14.53 -4.56
C SER A 122 3.99 -14.30 -3.28
N ALA A 123 5.00 -15.12 -3.04
CA ALA A 123 5.97 -14.82 -1.99
C ALA A 123 6.77 -13.56 -2.37
N VAL A 124 7.11 -12.74 -1.37
CA VAL A 124 7.87 -11.50 -1.57
C VAL A 124 9.18 -11.78 -2.30
N GLY A 125 9.40 -11.08 -3.40
CA GLY A 125 10.56 -11.23 -4.28
C GLY A 125 10.46 -12.37 -5.30
N SER A 126 9.29 -13.03 -5.41
CA SER A 126 9.07 -14.12 -6.36
C SER A 126 8.01 -13.79 -7.43
N GLY A 127 7.37 -12.64 -7.32
CA GLY A 127 6.29 -12.21 -8.22
C GLY A 127 6.74 -11.23 -9.29
N CYS A 128 5.82 -10.35 -9.67
CA CYS A 128 6.04 -9.34 -10.71
C CYS A 128 6.33 -7.95 -10.16
N ILE A 129 6.16 -7.73 -8.86
CA ILE A 129 6.48 -6.46 -8.24
C ILE A 129 7.99 -6.30 -8.14
N PRO A 130 8.57 -5.15 -8.52
CA PRO A 130 10.02 -4.95 -8.49
C PRO A 130 10.56 -4.76 -7.07
N MET A 131 10.34 -5.77 -6.21
CA MET A 131 10.62 -5.72 -4.77
C MET A 131 12.06 -5.37 -4.43
N GLU A 132 13.03 -5.85 -5.23
CA GLU A 132 14.44 -5.52 -5.02
C GLU A 132 14.68 -4.03 -5.19
N THR A 133 14.19 -3.44 -6.28
CA THR A 133 14.29 -2.00 -6.53
C THR A 133 13.57 -1.18 -5.44
N VAL A 134 12.43 -1.66 -4.94
CA VAL A 134 11.70 -1.02 -3.83
C VAL A 134 12.60 -0.97 -2.60
N VAL A 135 13.15 -2.10 -2.18
CA VAL A 135 14.01 -2.19 -0.98
C VAL A 135 15.27 -1.33 -1.14
N GLU A 136 15.94 -1.40 -2.28
CA GLU A 136 17.14 -0.60 -2.56
C GLU A 136 16.83 0.91 -2.53
N THR A 137 15.72 1.33 -3.12
CA THR A 137 15.31 2.74 -3.12
C THR A 137 15.02 3.22 -1.71
N MET A 138 14.29 2.44 -0.92
CA MET A 138 13.99 2.78 0.47
C MET A 138 15.25 2.83 1.35
N LYS A 139 16.18 1.88 1.18
CA LYS A 139 17.49 1.90 1.89
C LYS A 139 18.29 3.15 1.49
N ALA A 140 18.36 3.49 0.21
CA ALA A 140 19.06 4.68 -0.27
C ALA A 140 18.44 5.99 0.24
N ALA A 141 17.12 6.03 0.46
CA ALA A 141 16.41 7.13 1.09
C ALA A 141 16.60 7.20 2.62
N GLY A 142 17.31 6.25 3.23
CA GLY A 142 17.54 6.20 4.68
C GLY A 142 16.31 5.78 5.48
N PHE A 143 15.39 5.01 4.87
CA PHE A 143 14.21 4.52 5.56
C PHE A 143 14.60 3.55 6.69
N ASP A 144 14.21 3.89 7.91
CA ASP A 144 14.47 3.13 9.14
C ASP A 144 13.19 2.54 9.78
N GLY A 145 12.08 2.58 9.03
CA GLY A 145 10.78 2.05 9.46
C GLY A 145 10.66 0.53 9.29
N CYS A 146 9.45 0.02 9.51
CA CYS A 146 9.17 -1.40 9.44
C CYS A 146 8.83 -1.85 8.02
N TYR A 147 9.36 -3.00 7.62
CA TYR A 147 8.93 -3.79 6.49
C TYR A 147 8.11 -4.97 7.01
N VAL A 148 6.85 -5.06 6.65
CA VAL A 148 5.93 -6.12 7.08
C VAL A 148 5.54 -6.95 5.88
N MET A 149 5.70 -8.26 5.96
CA MET A 149 5.21 -9.18 4.93
C MET A 149 3.68 -9.25 4.99
N GLU A 150 3.03 -9.01 3.87
CA GLU A 150 1.59 -9.12 3.75
C GLU A 150 1.20 -10.07 2.62
N PHE A 151 0.17 -10.88 2.87
CA PHE A 151 -0.33 -11.86 1.91
C PHE A 151 -1.86 -11.86 1.91
N PHE A 152 -2.43 -12.07 0.74
CA PHE A 152 -3.86 -12.25 0.59
C PHE A 152 -4.15 -13.37 -0.41
N GLY A 153 -5.09 -14.25 -0.07
CA GLY A 153 -5.63 -15.25 -0.98
C GLY A 153 -4.74 -16.48 -1.21
N SER A 154 -3.67 -16.67 -0.43
CA SER A 154 -2.80 -17.85 -0.57
C SER A 154 -3.44 -19.11 0.00
N ASN A 155 -3.23 -20.25 -0.68
CA ASN A 155 -3.55 -21.60 -0.15
C ASN A 155 -2.38 -22.19 0.66
N ASP A 156 -1.19 -21.56 0.62
CA ASP A 156 0.02 -21.96 1.36
C ASP A 156 0.68 -20.74 2.02
N TYR A 157 0.06 -20.22 3.06
CA TYR A 157 0.63 -19.11 3.82
C TYR A 157 1.97 -19.47 4.49
N ALA A 158 2.13 -20.70 4.98
CA ALA A 158 3.35 -21.10 5.67
C ALA A 158 4.56 -21.10 4.73
N GLY A 159 4.44 -21.71 3.55
CA GLY A 159 5.49 -21.72 2.56
C GLY A 159 5.80 -20.32 2.03
N MET A 160 4.78 -19.48 1.83
CA MET A 160 4.99 -18.10 1.39
C MET A 160 5.70 -17.25 2.45
N ILE A 161 5.34 -17.41 3.73
CA ILE A 161 6.01 -16.71 4.84
C ILE A 161 7.48 -17.12 4.92
N GLU A 162 7.77 -18.42 4.83
CA GLU A 162 9.15 -18.94 4.89
C GLU A 162 10.00 -18.41 3.74
N ALA A 163 9.51 -18.50 2.51
CA ALA A 163 10.21 -17.99 1.32
C ALA A 163 10.45 -16.48 1.40
N SER A 164 9.41 -15.72 1.75
CA SER A 164 9.49 -14.26 1.89
C SER A 164 10.44 -13.84 3.00
N ALA A 165 10.38 -14.50 4.16
CA ALA A 165 11.28 -14.19 5.27
C ALA A 165 12.76 -14.45 4.92
N LYS A 166 13.03 -15.50 4.15
CA LYS A 166 14.38 -15.78 3.64
C LYS A 166 14.84 -14.65 2.73
N TRP A 167 14.03 -14.30 1.71
CA TRP A 167 14.35 -13.23 0.78
C TRP A 167 14.53 -11.88 1.47
N MET A 168 13.63 -11.51 2.38
CA MET A 168 13.70 -10.26 3.13
C MET A 168 14.98 -10.16 3.97
N LYS A 169 15.38 -11.25 4.66
CA LYS A 169 16.63 -11.28 5.45
C LYS A 169 17.85 -11.06 4.56
N GLU A 170 17.87 -11.63 3.36
CA GLU A 170 19.00 -11.47 2.42
C GLU A 170 19.07 -10.02 1.90
N LYS A 171 17.93 -9.37 1.63
CA LYS A 171 17.87 -8.01 1.04
C LYS A 171 17.98 -6.89 2.07
N LEU A 172 17.56 -7.10 3.30
CA LEU A 172 17.61 -6.10 4.37
C LEU A 172 18.89 -6.15 5.24
N ALA A 173 19.72 -7.16 5.06
CA ALA A 173 21.00 -7.31 5.76
C ALA A 173 22.01 -6.21 5.46
#